data_8fc6ceb93ff7b6afd160c1f30590df74
#
_entry.id   8fc6ceb93ff7b6afd160c1f30590df74
#
_cell.length_a   1.000
_cell.length_b   1.000
_cell.length_c   1.000
_cell.angle_alpha   90.00
_cell.angle_beta   90.00
_cell.angle_gamma   90.00
#
_symmetry.space_group_name_H-M   'P 1'
#
loop_
_entity.id
_entity.type
_entity.pdbx_description
1 polymer ?
#
loop_
_entity_poly.entity_id
_entity_poly.type
_entity_poly.pdbx_seq_one_letter_code
_entity_poly.pdbx_strand_id
1 'polypeptide(L)'
;MAGKIKDIIPESMKQPLRPLQKAAAQLKTSYLMKFSRIHPAPVIILGNPKSGTSAIAALVARAAGKTVIIDMFHLIKEPDFREQLYGGEMPLRDLMERYKFYFSTEIIKETHLTFFYDQLAEYFPQAKFAIVVRDPRANIRSILNRLKIPGNLEVLPESYLDNYNSVEVKGWRLQLEGKLPDVPGDNYIERMAHRWNIAADVYLQHPDRVVLMRYEDFMQDKVGAIGNLTRQLGWEPLNDISDKVDVQYQPRGDRSIAWREFFGSENLRRIETICGDRMQKFNYQPSSPNPST
;
A
#
# COMPACT_ATOMS: atom_id res chain seq x y z
N MET A 1 11.25 1.29 28.75
CA MET A 1 12.61 0.85 29.10
C MET A 1 13.11 -0.40 28.35
N ALA A 2 12.47 -0.86 27.29
CA ALA A 2 12.87 -2.08 26.53
C ALA A 2 13.83 -1.83 25.35
N GLY A 3 14.22 -0.58 25.07
CA GLY A 3 15.00 -0.22 23.88
C GLY A 3 16.52 -0.19 24.05
N LYS A 4 17.06 -0.22 25.25
CA LYS A 4 18.49 0.01 25.52
C LYS A 4 19.35 -1.23 25.75
N ILE A 5 18.78 -2.44 25.76
CA ILE A 5 19.55 -3.68 26.01
C ILE A 5 20.11 -4.29 24.71
N LYS A 6 19.57 -3.93 23.54
CA LYS A 6 20.01 -4.50 22.25
C LYS A 6 21.40 -4.05 21.78
N ASP A 7 21.90 -2.93 22.28
CA ASP A 7 23.15 -2.33 21.82
C ASP A 7 24.40 -2.74 22.62
N ILE A 8 24.22 -3.57 23.67
CA ILE A 8 25.31 -3.97 24.60
C ILE A 8 25.89 -5.37 24.22
N ILE A 9 25.23 -6.12 23.35
CA ILE A 9 25.69 -7.48 23.00
C ILE A 9 26.59 -7.42 21.76
N PRO A 10 27.85 -7.85 21.85
CA PRO A 10 28.75 -7.94 20.70
C PRO A 10 28.16 -8.80 19.56
N GLU A 11 28.46 -8.44 18.30
CA GLU A 11 27.94 -9.11 17.09
C GLU A 11 28.25 -10.61 17.07
N SER A 12 29.42 -11.00 17.60
CA SER A 12 29.85 -12.41 17.75
C SER A 12 28.96 -13.23 18.68
N MET A 13 28.34 -12.60 19.70
CA MET A 13 27.39 -13.26 20.60
C MET A 13 25.95 -13.26 20.07
N LYS A 14 25.65 -12.46 19.04
CA LYS A 14 24.32 -12.42 18.42
C LYS A 14 24.09 -13.61 17.47
N GLN A 15 25.14 -14.20 16.89
CA GLN A 15 25.04 -15.28 15.93
C GLN A 15 24.39 -16.57 16.50
N PRO A 16 24.81 -17.08 17.67
CA PRO A 16 24.20 -18.30 18.23
C PRO A 16 22.77 -18.10 18.76
N LEU A 17 22.36 -16.84 19.02
CA LEU A 17 21.02 -16.51 19.51
C LEU A 17 19.99 -16.31 18.37
N ARG A 18 20.44 -16.09 17.13
CA ARG A 18 19.55 -15.89 15.96
C ARG A 18 18.56 -17.04 15.73
N PRO A 19 18.96 -18.33 15.77
CA PRO A 19 18.01 -19.43 15.60
C PRO A 19 16.97 -19.51 16.73
N LEU A 20 17.37 -19.28 17.98
CA LEU A 20 16.46 -19.23 19.12
C LEU A 20 15.48 -18.07 19.05
N GLN A 21 15.95 -16.89 18.65
CA GLN A 21 15.10 -15.72 18.42
C GLN A 21 14.12 -15.96 17.27
N LYS A 22 14.58 -16.62 16.21
CA LYS A 22 13.73 -16.98 15.06
C LYS A 22 12.67 -18.00 15.46
N ALA A 23 13.05 -19.04 16.22
CA ALA A 23 12.11 -20.03 16.74
C ALA A 23 11.09 -19.41 17.69
N ALA A 24 11.52 -18.54 18.62
CA ALA A 24 10.62 -17.83 19.53
C ALA A 24 9.65 -16.90 18.77
N ALA A 25 10.12 -16.20 17.73
CA ALA A 25 9.28 -15.37 16.87
C ALA A 25 8.27 -16.22 16.09
N GLN A 26 8.67 -17.38 15.58
CA GLN A 26 7.77 -18.30 14.89
C GLN A 26 6.70 -18.88 15.84
N LEU A 27 7.08 -19.30 17.05
CA LEU A 27 6.13 -19.78 18.06
C LEU A 27 5.14 -18.68 18.46
N LYS A 28 5.63 -17.45 18.68
CA LYS A 28 4.78 -16.29 18.97
C LYS A 28 3.81 -16.03 17.82
N THR A 29 4.27 -16.04 16.58
CA THR A 29 3.42 -15.84 15.39
C THR A 29 2.37 -16.93 15.29
N SER A 30 2.75 -18.20 15.45
CA SER A 30 1.82 -19.34 15.42
C SER A 30 0.76 -19.24 16.53
N TYR A 31 1.18 -18.83 17.74
CA TYR A 31 0.25 -18.58 18.83
C TYR A 31 -0.73 -17.46 18.51
N LEU A 32 -0.22 -16.31 18.03
CA LEU A 32 -1.05 -15.18 17.65
C LEU A 32 -2.03 -15.54 16.52
N MET A 33 -1.58 -16.28 15.50
CA MET A 33 -2.46 -16.75 14.42
C MET A 33 -3.60 -17.61 14.95
N LYS A 34 -3.33 -18.48 15.94
CA LYS A 34 -4.30 -19.42 16.47
C LYS A 34 -5.30 -18.79 17.45
N PHE A 35 -4.85 -17.84 18.27
CA PHE A 35 -5.63 -17.34 19.42
C PHE A 35 -6.11 -15.89 19.24
N SER A 36 -5.70 -15.18 18.20
CA SER A 36 -6.23 -13.86 17.93
C SER A 36 -7.72 -13.91 17.54
N ARG A 37 -8.42 -12.85 17.88
CA ARG A 37 -9.81 -12.65 17.47
C ARG A 37 -9.86 -11.48 16.48
N ILE A 38 -10.67 -11.63 15.45
CA ILE A 38 -10.93 -10.56 14.49
C ILE A 38 -11.57 -9.38 15.24
N HIS A 39 -11.05 -8.16 15.02
CA HIS A 39 -11.62 -6.94 15.59
C HIS A 39 -12.98 -6.67 14.91
N PRO A 40 -14.07 -6.44 15.67
CA PRO A 40 -15.41 -6.35 15.08
C PRO A 40 -15.64 -5.10 14.23
N ALA A 41 -14.94 -4.02 14.53
CA ALA A 41 -15.08 -2.72 13.85
C ALA A 41 -13.71 -2.06 13.63
N PRO A 42 -12.86 -2.63 12.76
CA PRO A 42 -11.53 -2.05 12.49
C PRO A 42 -11.64 -0.78 11.65
N VAL A 43 -10.61 0.05 11.71
CA VAL A 43 -10.31 1.02 10.66
C VAL A 43 -9.42 0.34 9.63
N ILE A 44 -9.83 0.35 8.36
CA ILE A 44 -9.07 -0.27 7.27
C ILE A 44 -8.55 0.83 6.35
N ILE A 45 -7.21 0.92 6.23
CA ILE A 45 -6.54 1.91 5.39
C ILE A 45 -6.13 1.25 4.07
N LEU A 46 -6.78 1.69 3.02
CA LEU A 46 -6.67 1.22 1.64
C LEU A 46 -5.80 2.17 0.80
N GLY A 47 -5.57 1.81 -0.43
CA GLY A 47 -4.87 2.61 -1.45
C GLY A 47 -3.88 1.81 -2.26
N ASN A 48 -3.33 2.42 -3.28
CA ASN A 48 -2.28 1.78 -4.08
C ASN A 48 -0.96 1.69 -3.29
N PRO A 49 -0.17 0.63 -3.50
CA PRO A 49 1.21 0.60 -3.02
C PRO A 49 1.95 1.87 -3.44
N LYS A 50 2.87 2.34 -2.61
CA LYS A 50 3.67 3.56 -2.85
C LYS A 50 2.88 4.89 -2.82
N SER A 51 1.65 4.89 -2.30
CA SER A 51 0.87 6.11 -2.03
C SER A 51 1.09 6.69 -0.62
N GLY A 52 2.01 6.14 0.19
CA GLY A 52 2.27 6.63 1.55
C GLY A 52 1.41 5.99 2.64
N THR A 53 0.61 4.98 2.30
CA THR A 53 -0.32 4.29 3.20
C THR A 53 0.31 3.79 4.50
N SER A 54 1.55 3.25 4.46
CA SER A 54 2.22 2.73 5.67
C SER A 54 2.59 3.85 6.65
N ALA A 55 3.09 4.98 6.15
CA ALA A 55 3.41 6.14 7.00
C ALA A 55 2.14 6.73 7.63
N ILE A 56 1.10 6.92 6.82
CA ILE A 56 -0.19 7.47 7.26
C ILE A 56 -0.82 6.54 8.31
N ALA A 57 -0.85 5.22 8.08
CA ALA A 57 -1.40 4.27 9.04
C ALA A 57 -0.66 4.28 10.38
N ALA A 58 0.68 4.32 10.36
CA ALA A 58 1.49 4.38 11.57
C ALA A 58 1.28 5.69 12.33
N LEU A 59 1.15 6.82 11.62
CA LEU A 59 0.92 8.12 12.25
C LEU A 59 -0.49 8.24 12.83
N VAL A 60 -1.52 7.75 12.13
CA VAL A 60 -2.90 7.68 12.67
C VAL A 60 -2.94 6.82 13.92
N ALA A 61 -2.30 5.63 13.88
CA ALA A 61 -2.23 4.75 15.03
C ALA A 61 -1.56 5.42 16.23
N ARG A 62 -0.46 6.13 15.99
CA ARG A 62 0.25 6.86 17.04
C ARG A 62 -0.60 8.02 17.56
N ALA A 63 -1.16 8.84 16.68
CA ALA A 63 -1.99 9.99 17.07
C ALA A 63 -3.18 9.55 17.92
N ALA A 64 -3.86 8.47 17.53
CA ALA A 64 -5.03 7.95 18.25
C ALA A 64 -4.70 7.03 19.45
N GLY A 65 -3.44 6.67 19.66
CA GLY A 65 -3.04 5.69 20.70
C GLY A 65 -3.59 4.28 20.40
N LYS A 66 -3.68 3.90 19.12
CA LYS A 66 -4.30 2.65 18.66
C LYS A 66 -3.27 1.64 18.16
N THR A 67 -3.64 0.36 18.19
CA THR A 67 -2.83 -0.71 17.62
C THR A 67 -3.00 -0.78 16.11
N VAL A 68 -1.94 -1.13 15.38
CA VAL A 68 -1.95 -1.22 13.92
C VAL A 68 -1.17 -2.42 13.40
N ILE A 69 -1.74 -3.06 12.38
CA ILE A 69 -1.00 -3.99 11.51
C ILE A 69 -0.76 -3.27 10.17
N ILE A 70 0.51 -3.24 9.78
CA ILE A 70 0.97 -2.67 8.52
C ILE A 70 1.56 -3.81 7.69
N ASP A 71 0.96 -4.05 6.55
CA ASP A 71 1.31 -5.08 5.58
C ASP A 71 1.16 -6.53 6.13
N MET A 72 0.49 -7.35 5.36
CA MET A 72 0.27 -8.75 5.69
C MET A 72 1.39 -9.59 5.08
N PHE A 73 2.29 -10.08 5.92
CA PHE A 73 3.48 -10.81 5.50
C PHE A 73 3.19 -11.93 4.49
N HIS A 74 2.15 -12.72 4.70
CA HIS A 74 1.78 -13.82 3.80
C HIS A 74 1.35 -13.31 2.41
N LEU A 75 0.61 -12.22 2.33
CA LEU A 75 0.27 -11.60 1.04
C LEU A 75 1.48 -11.04 0.30
N ILE A 76 2.55 -10.69 1.02
CA ILE A 76 3.78 -10.15 0.41
C ILE A 76 4.73 -11.27 0.01
N LYS A 77 4.86 -12.31 0.83
CA LYS A 77 5.91 -13.32 0.73
C LYS A 77 5.47 -14.61 0.04
N GLU A 78 4.17 -14.81 -0.14
CA GLU A 78 3.61 -15.98 -0.79
C GLU A 78 2.85 -15.56 -2.06
N PRO A 79 3.52 -15.48 -3.23
CA PRO A 79 2.89 -15.02 -4.48
C PRO A 79 1.68 -15.87 -4.90
N ASP A 80 1.78 -17.19 -4.76
CA ASP A 80 0.72 -18.14 -5.10
C ASP A 80 -0.55 -17.88 -4.27
N PHE A 81 -0.36 -17.43 -3.05
CA PHE A 81 -1.45 -17.03 -2.16
C PHE A 81 -2.22 -15.81 -2.69
N ARG A 82 -1.51 -14.83 -3.24
CA ARG A 82 -2.14 -13.68 -3.89
C ARG A 82 -2.88 -14.09 -5.16
N GLU A 83 -2.29 -14.98 -5.94
CA GLU A 83 -2.89 -15.49 -7.16
C GLU A 83 -4.23 -16.18 -6.85
N GLN A 84 -4.27 -17.07 -5.86
CA GLN A 84 -5.49 -17.71 -5.38
C GLN A 84 -6.53 -16.71 -4.87
N LEU A 85 -6.10 -15.68 -4.13
CA LEU A 85 -7.00 -14.66 -3.62
C LEU A 85 -7.61 -13.82 -4.75
N TYR A 86 -6.79 -13.34 -5.70
CA TYR A 86 -7.27 -12.55 -6.83
C TYR A 86 -8.05 -13.38 -7.84
N GLY A 87 -7.68 -14.63 -8.04
CA GLY A 87 -8.39 -15.58 -8.91
C GLY A 87 -9.71 -16.09 -8.34
N GLY A 88 -10.01 -15.77 -7.07
CA GLY A 88 -11.24 -16.22 -6.41
C GLY A 88 -11.19 -17.66 -5.91
N GLU A 89 -10.08 -18.36 -6.06
CA GLU A 89 -9.88 -19.71 -5.53
C GLU A 89 -9.87 -19.74 -3.99
N MET A 90 -9.42 -18.64 -3.39
CA MET A 90 -9.47 -18.39 -1.95
C MET A 90 -10.39 -17.20 -1.67
N PRO A 91 -11.60 -17.40 -1.13
CA PRO A 91 -12.45 -16.32 -0.69
C PRO A 91 -11.76 -15.44 0.37
N LEU A 92 -11.98 -14.14 0.34
CA LEU A 92 -11.40 -13.21 1.33
C LEU A 92 -11.75 -13.62 2.76
N ARG A 93 -12.95 -14.14 2.98
CA ARG A 93 -13.39 -14.64 4.29
C ARG A 93 -12.49 -15.75 4.82
N ASP A 94 -12.09 -16.69 3.97
CA ASP A 94 -11.21 -17.80 4.36
C ASP A 94 -9.81 -17.30 4.70
N LEU A 95 -9.32 -16.32 3.97
CA LEU A 95 -8.09 -15.60 4.32
C LEU A 95 -8.18 -14.99 5.72
N MET A 96 -9.28 -14.29 6.01
CA MET A 96 -9.48 -13.61 7.29
C MET A 96 -9.59 -14.60 8.45
N GLU A 97 -10.33 -15.69 8.29
CA GLU A 97 -10.47 -16.73 9.30
C GLU A 97 -9.16 -17.52 9.53
N ARG A 98 -8.39 -17.75 8.46
CA ARG A 98 -7.09 -18.42 8.56
C ARG A 98 -6.03 -17.54 9.23
N TYR A 99 -6.06 -16.24 8.99
CA TYR A 99 -5.04 -15.29 9.46
C TYR A 99 -5.63 -14.20 10.37
N LYS A 100 -6.46 -14.62 11.34
CA LYS A 100 -7.15 -13.73 12.30
C LYS A 100 -6.26 -12.67 12.92
N PHE A 101 -4.98 -12.99 13.13
CA PHE A 101 -4.01 -12.05 13.68
C PHE A 101 -3.93 -10.75 12.88
N TYR A 102 -3.94 -10.81 11.54
CA TYR A 102 -3.89 -9.61 10.71
C TYR A 102 -5.12 -8.73 10.82
N PHE A 103 -6.22 -9.28 11.31
CA PHE A 103 -7.49 -8.58 11.48
C PHE A 103 -7.84 -8.33 12.94
N SER A 104 -6.87 -8.47 13.86
CA SER A 104 -7.10 -8.39 15.31
C SER A 104 -6.84 -7.02 15.92
N THR A 105 -6.34 -6.06 15.14
CA THR A 105 -6.00 -4.72 15.61
C THR A 105 -7.06 -3.69 15.23
N GLU A 106 -7.03 -2.55 15.93
CA GLU A 106 -7.95 -1.44 15.66
C GLU A 106 -7.73 -0.80 14.30
N ILE A 107 -6.48 -0.85 13.79
CA ILE A 107 -6.14 -0.33 12.46
C ILE A 107 -5.47 -1.43 11.65
N ILE A 108 -5.92 -1.59 10.42
CA ILE A 108 -5.39 -2.55 9.46
C ILE A 108 -4.98 -1.77 8.20
N LYS A 109 -3.74 -1.90 7.79
CA LYS A 109 -3.27 -1.35 6.52
C LYS A 109 -2.73 -2.46 5.63
N GLU A 110 -3.42 -2.69 4.51
CA GLU A 110 -2.96 -3.60 3.46
C GLU A 110 -3.47 -3.14 2.10
N THR A 111 -2.57 -2.83 1.19
CA THR A 111 -2.94 -2.28 -0.13
C THR A 111 -3.59 -3.31 -1.06
N HIS A 112 -3.36 -4.60 -0.82
CA HIS A 112 -4.05 -5.65 -1.58
C HIS A 112 -5.53 -5.74 -1.24
N LEU A 113 -5.94 -5.36 -0.04
CA LEU A 113 -7.34 -5.34 0.37
C LEU A 113 -8.18 -4.29 -0.37
N THR A 114 -7.56 -3.35 -1.06
CA THR A 114 -8.25 -2.32 -1.86
C THR A 114 -9.13 -2.94 -2.95
N PHE A 115 -8.72 -4.08 -3.52
CA PHE A 115 -9.50 -4.80 -4.53
C PHE A 115 -10.73 -5.53 -3.98
N PHE A 116 -10.84 -5.63 -2.67
CA PHE A 116 -11.88 -6.40 -1.97
C PHE A 116 -12.73 -5.50 -1.09
N TYR A 117 -12.84 -4.22 -1.44
CA TYR A 117 -13.57 -3.24 -0.61
C TYR A 117 -15.01 -3.70 -0.29
N ASP A 118 -15.75 -4.15 -1.29
CA ASP A 118 -17.16 -4.54 -1.10
C ASP A 118 -17.28 -5.74 -0.15
N GLN A 119 -16.43 -6.74 -0.32
CA GLN A 119 -16.38 -7.90 0.58
C GLN A 119 -15.97 -7.51 2.01
N LEU A 120 -15.05 -6.56 2.16
CA LEU A 120 -14.67 -6.03 3.48
C LEU A 120 -15.80 -5.24 4.12
N ALA A 121 -16.51 -4.41 3.33
CA ALA A 121 -17.64 -3.61 3.82
C ALA A 121 -18.82 -4.48 4.23
N GLU A 122 -19.03 -5.61 3.54
CA GLU A 122 -20.03 -6.62 3.92
C GLU A 122 -19.62 -7.37 5.20
N TYR A 123 -18.38 -7.82 5.28
CA TYR A 123 -17.90 -8.58 6.43
C TYR A 123 -17.79 -7.71 7.69
N PHE A 124 -17.40 -6.45 7.55
CA PHE A 124 -17.26 -5.48 8.64
C PHE A 124 -18.25 -4.32 8.49
N PRO A 125 -19.53 -4.51 8.75
CA PRO A 125 -20.54 -3.46 8.55
C PRO A 125 -20.30 -2.21 9.41
N GLN A 126 -19.56 -2.34 10.52
CA GLN A 126 -19.21 -1.25 11.42
C GLN A 126 -17.78 -0.71 11.20
N ALA A 127 -17.02 -1.26 10.26
CA ALA A 127 -15.69 -0.77 9.96
C ALA A 127 -15.72 0.65 9.38
N LYS A 128 -14.66 1.40 9.65
CA LYS A 128 -14.39 2.66 8.97
C LYS A 128 -13.28 2.45 7.96
N PHE A 129 -13.44 3.06 6.81
CA PHE A 129 -12.49 2.94 5.72
C PHE A 129 -11.83 4.29 5.45
N ALA A 130 -10.55 4.28 5.24
CA ALA A 130 -9.82 5.39 4.65
C ALA A 130 -9.08 4.92 3.41
N ILE A 131 -8.98 5.77 2.41
CA ILE A 131 -8.17 5.49 1.22
C ILE A 131 -7.15 6.59 1.00
N VAL A 132 -5.92 6.18 0.71
CA VAL A 132 -4.86 7.12 0.34
C VAL A 132 -4.71 7.14 -1.17
N VAL A 133 -5.03 8.25 -1.77
CA VAL A 133 -4.84 8.51 -3.22
C VAL A 133 -3.63 9.41 -3.42
N ARG A 134 -2.87 9.15 -4.46
CA ARG A 134 -1.70 9.91 -4.88
C ARG A 134 -1.75 10.09 -6.39
N ASP A 135 -1.22 11.20 -6.92
CA ASP A 135 -1.09 11.41 -8.36
C ASP A 135 -0.61 10.12 -9.07
N PRO A 136 -1.34 9.60 -10.08
CA PRO A 136 -1.04 8.32 -10.71
C PRO A 136 0.37 8.29 -11.32
N ARG A 137 0.85 9.40 -11.86
CA ARG A 137 2.22 9.50 -12.41
C ARG A 137 3.26 9.35 -11.31
N ALA A 138 3.05 10.02 -10.18
CA ALA A 138 3.94 9.91 -9.02
C ALA A 138 3.86 8.52 -8.36
N ASN A 139 2.68 7.91 -8.32
CA ASN A 139 2.47 6.58 -7.80
C ASN A 139 3.17 5.52 -8.66
N ILE A 140 2.89 5.50 -9.98
CA ILE A 140 3.47 4.55 -10.94
C ILE A 140 5.00 4.69 -10.98
N ARG A 141 5.53 5.93 -11.08
CA ARG A 141 6.98 6.16 -10.99
C ARG A 141 7.59 5.59 -9.71
N SER A 142 6.93 5.78 -8.58
CA SER A 142 7.42 5.27 -7.29
C SER A 142 7.43 3.74 -7.23
N ILE A 143 6.50 3.07 -7.89
CA ILE A 143 6.47 1.61 -8.04
C ILE A 143 7.63 1.17 -8.94
N LEU A 144 7.75 1.75 -10.13
CA LEU A 144 8.79 1.41 -11.11
C LEU A 144 10.20 1.64 -10.55
N ASN A 145 10.44 2.75 -9.86
CA ASN A 145 11.71 3.01 -9.17
C ASN A 145 12.01 1.94 -8.11
N ARG A 146 11.00 1.50 -7.36
CA ARG A 146 11.17 0.41 -6.37
C ARG A 146 11.55 -0.91 -7.04
N LEU A 147 11.01 -1.17 -8.21
CA LEU A 147 11.25 -2.36 -9.00
C LEU A 147 12.47 -2.24 -9.92
N LYS A 148 13.09 -1.05 -10.01
CA LYS A 148 14.17 -0.74 -10.95
C LYS A 148 13.79 -1.02 -12.42
N ILE A 149 12.53 -0.72 -12.76
CA ILE A 149 11.98 -0.87 -14.11
C ILE A 149 11.88 0.52 -14.74
N PRO A 150 12.37 0.72 -15.98
CA PRO A 150 12.18 1.96 -16.72
C PRO A 150 10.68 2.24 -16.98
N GLY A 151 10.32 3.52 -17.00
CA GLY A 151 8.94 3.94 -17.31
C GLY A 151 8.65 4.13 -18.79
N ASN A 152 9.68 4.22 -19.63
CA ASN A 152 9.60 4.65 -21.02
C ASN A 152 9.67 3.51 -22.06
N LEU A 153 9.57 2.26 -21.62
CA LEU A 153 9.56 1.12 -22.54
C LEU A 153 8.14 0.90 -23.09
N GLU A 154 8.01 0.57 -24.35
CA GLU A 154 6.73 0.17 -24.94
C GLU A 154 6.34 -1.24 -24.50
N VAL A 155 7.29 -2.16 -24.54
CA VAL A 155 7.16 -3.53 -24.06
C VAL A 155 8.19 -3.77 -22.96
N LEU A 156 7.75 -4.37 -21.86
CA LEU A 156 8.66 -4.75 -20.77
C LEU A 156 9.36 -6.07 -21.13
N PRO A 157 10.69 -6.06 -21.37
CA PRO A 157 11.42 -7.29 -21.65
C PRO A 157 11.37 -8.27 -20.47
N GLU A 158 11.30 -9.56 -20.77
CA GLU A 158 11.28 -10.64 -19.78
C GLU A 158 12.49 -10.55 -18.82
N SER A 159 13.65 -10.15 -19.32
CA SER A 159 14.87 -9.98 -18.53
C SER A 159 14.72 -9.04 -17.32
N TYR A 160 13.79 -8.08 -17.39
CA TYR A 160 13.45 -7.26 -16.21
C TYR A 160 12.67 -8.03 -15.15
N LEU A 161 11.94 -9.07 -15.54
CA LEU A 161 11.15 -9.92 -14.65
C LEU A 161 11.97 -11.08 -14.08
N ASP A 162 12.94 -11.59 -14.85
CA ASP A 162 13.77 -12.74 -14.45
C ASP A 162 14.88 -12.38 -13.46
N ASN A 163 15.40 -11.16 -13.52
CA ASN A 163 16.43 -10.66 -12.58
C ASN A 163 15.91 -10.50 -11.14
N TYR A 164 14.63 -10.75 -10.91
CA TYR A 164 14.01 -10.55 -9.61
C TYR A 164 13.69 -11.88 -8.93
N ASN A 165 14.72 -12.51 -8.37
CA ASN A 165 14.57 -13.70 -7.53
C ASN A 165 13.93 -13.43 -6.16
N SER A 166 13.61 -12.17 -5.82
CA SER A 166 12.94 -11.87 -4.57
C SER A 166 11.44 -12.17 -4.68
N VAL A 167 10.91 -12.78 -3.65
CA VAL A 167 9.47 -13.08 -3.49
C VAL A 167 8.59 -11.83 -3.66
N GLU A 168 9.12 -10.66 -3.29
CA GLU A 168 8.42 -9.37 -3.45
C GLU A 168 8.12 -9.08 -4.91
N VAL A 169 9.06 -9.36 -5.79
CA VAL A 169 8.92 -9.09 -7.23
C VAL A 169 8.04 -10.12 -7.91
N LYS A 170 8.08 -11.38 -7.49
CA LYS A 170 7.11 -12.38 -8.00
C LYS A 170 5.67 -11.89 -7.86
N GLY A 171 5.35 -11.24 -6.73
CA GLY A 171 4.04 -10.66 -6.55
C GLY A 171 3.69 -9.48 -7.47
N TRP A 172 4.71 -8.75 -7.96
CA TRP A 172 4.49 -7.71 -8.97
C TRP A 172 4.34 -8.27 -10.37
N ARG A 173 4.88 -9.45 -10.67
CA ARG A 173 4.70 -10.13 -11.97
C ARG A 173 3.23 -10.27 -12.33
N LEU A 174 2.37 -10.65 -11.39
CA LEU A 174 0.93 -10.76 -11.62
C LEU A 174 0.35 -9.49 -12.26
N GLN A 175 0.76 -8.33 -11.77
CA GLN A 175 0.30 -7.06 -12.33
C GLN A 175 1.03 -6.69 -13.63
N LEU A 176 2.35 -6.83 -13.66
CA LEU A 176 3.16 -6.43 -14.81
C LEU A 176 2.86 -7.28 -16.05
N GLU A 177 2.57 -8.57 -15.85
CA GLU A 177 2.24 -9.54 -16.90
C GLU A 177 0.72 -9.55 -17.26
N GLY A 178 -0.11 -8.78 -16.57
CA GLY A 178 -1.55 -8.72 -16.85
C GLY A 178 -2.34 -9.93 -16.34
N LYS A 179 -1.86 -10.57 -15.28
CA LYS A 179 -2.51 -11.72 -14.65
C LYS A 179 -3.44 -11.34 -13.49
N LEU A 180 -3.57 -10.05 -13.18
CA LEU A 180 -4.56 -9.59 -12.21
C LEU A 180 -5.94 -9.54 -12.87
N PRO A 181 -6.97 -10.13 -12.26
CA PRO A 181 -8.34 -10.01 -12.76
C PRO A 181 -8.77 -8.54 -12.80
N ASP A 182 -9.59 -8.20 -13.79
CA ASP A 182 -10.19 -6.87 -13.95
C ASP A 182 -9.19 -5.70 -14.09
N VAL A 183 -7.92 -5.99 -14.37
CA VAL A 183 -6.90 -4.98 -14.67
C VAL A 183 -6.49 -5.10 -16.14
N PRO A 184 -7.21 -4.43 -17.06
CA PRO A 184 -6.88 -4.46 -18.49
C PRO A 184 -5.60 -3.69 -18.80
N GLY A 185 -5.12 -3.80 -20.03
CA GLY A 185 -4.01 -3.06 -20.59
C GLY A 185 -3.07 -3.92 -21.43
N ASP A 186 -2.58 -3.34 -22.50
CA ASP A 186 -1.69 -4.02 -23.46
C ASP A 186 -0.24 -4.00 -22.96
N ASN A 187 0.12 -3.01 -22.14
CA ASN A 187 1.45 -2.92 -21.56
C ASN A 187 1.42 -2.70 -20.04
N TYR A 188 2.60 -2.80 -19.43
CA TYR A 188 2.77 -2.70 -17.97
C TYR A 188 2.35 -1.32 -17.39
N ILE A 189 2.46 -0.24 -18.17
CA ILE A 189 2.06 1.12 -17.75
C ILE A 189 0.53 1.23 -17.71
N GLU A 190 -0.15 0.75 -18.73
CA GLU A 190 -1.61 0.74 -18.78
C GLU A 190 -2.20 -0.10 -17.64
N ARG A 191 -1.63 -1.27 -17.38
CA ARG A 191 -2.05 -2.12 -16.25
C ARG A 191 -1.89 -1.42 -14.90
N MET A 192 -0.80 -0.66 -14.72
CA MET A 192 -0.62 0.15 -13.52
C MET A 192 -1.61 1.31 -13.42
N ALA A 193 -1.94 1.94 -14.55
CA ALA A 193 -2.93 3.01 -14.63
C ALA A 193 -4.34 2.48 -14.29
N HIS A 194 -4.74 1.36 -14.86
CA HIS A 194 -6.03 0.71 -14.54
C HIS A 194 -6.11 0.27 -13.07
N ARG A 195 -5.03 -0.29 -12.53
CA ARG A 195 -4.99 -0.59 -11.10
C ARG A 195 -5.17 0.65 -10.24
N TRP A 196 -4.57 1.78 -10.62
CA TRP A 196 -4.76 3.03 -9.92
C TRP A 196 -6.24 3.46 -9.97
N ASN A 197 -6.90 3.30 -11.12
CA ASN A 197 -8.32 3.59 -11.27
C ASN A 197 -9.18 2.76 -10.31
N ILE A 198 -8.92 1.45 -10.17
CA ILE A 198 -9.64 0.60 -9.22
C ILE A 198 -9.54 1.15 -7.79
N ALA A 199 -8.34 1.55 -7.38
CA ALA A 199 -8.16 2.16 -6.06
C ALA A 199 -8.88 3.53 -5.95
N ALA A 200 -8.86 4.33 -7.00
CA ALA A 200 -9.56 5.62 -7.03
C ALA A 200 -11.10 5.43 -6.95
N ASP A 201 -11.61 4.45 -7.66
CA ASP A 201 -13.04 4.13 -7.74
C ASP A 201 -13.62 3.72 -6.38
N VAL A 202 -12.86 3.10 -5.50
CA VAL A 202 -13.32 2.79 -4.13
C VAL A 202 -13.84 4.05 -3.42
N TYR A 203 -13.15 5.18 -3.52
CA TYR A 203 -13.65 6.44 -2.95
C TYR A 203 -14.77 7.03 -3.79
N LEU A 204 -14.60 7.09 -5.11
CA LEU A 204 -15.55 7.77 -5.99
C LEU A 204 -16.94 7.13 -5.99
N GLN A 205 -17.01 5.83 -5.76
CA GLN A 205 -18.28 5.08 -5.65
C GLN A 205 -18.85 5.08 -4.22
N HIS A 206 -18.02 5.31 -3.21
CA HIS A 206 -18.44 5.24 -1.80
C HIS A 206 -17.99 6.46 -0.97
N PRO A 207 -18.23 7.71 -1.43
CA PRO A 207 -17.69 8.90 -0.77
C PRO A 207 -18.24 9.12 0.64
N ASP A 208 -19.43 8.59 0.94
CA ASP A 208 -20.06 8.69 2.27
C ASP A 208 -19.54 7.64 3.27
N ARG A 209 -18.84 6.62 2.78
CA ARG A 209 -18.35 5.48 3.58
C ARG A 209 -16.84 5.44 3.73
N VAL A 210 -16.11 6.09 2.83
CA VAL A 210 -14.66 6.04 2.74
C VAL A 210 -14.08 7.42 2.93
N VAL A 211 -13.21 7.60 3.91
CA VAL A 211 -12.50 8.86 4.14
C VAL A 211 -11.35 8.99 3.16
N LEU A 212 -11.29 10.09 2.44
CA LEU A 212 -10.21 10.37 1.50
C LEU A 212 -9.02 11.03 2.20
N MET A 213 -7.82 10.52 1.91
CA MET A 213 -6.56 11.19 2.18
C MET A 213 -5.78 11.34 0.87
N ARG A 214 -5.60 12.56 0.37
CA ARG A 214 -4.65 12.81 -0.71
C ARG A 214 -3.24 12.84 -0.13
N TYR A 215 -2.34 12.10 -0.76
CA TYR A 215 -0.93 12.07 -0.35
C TYR A 215 -0.28 13.45 -0.41
N GLU A 216 -0.67 14.26 -1.36
CA GLU A 216 -0.17 15.61 -1.55
C GLU A 216 -0.57 16.54 -0.40
N ASP A 217 -1.81 16.45 0.09
CA ASP A 217 -2.29 17.23 1.25
C ASP A 217 -1.55 16.79 2.53
N PHE A 218 -1.34 15.48 2.70
CA PHE A 218 -0.50 14.96 3.77
C PHE A 218 0.94 15.51 3.69
N MET A 219 1.51 15.68 2.49
CA MET A 219 2.85 16.22 2.34
C MET A 219 2.96 17.73 2.62
N GLN A 220 1.88 18.48 2.45
CA GLN A 220 1.83 19.93 2.76
C GLN A 220 1.78 20.17 4.27
N ASP A 221 0.93 19.47 4.98
CA ASP A 221 0.78 19.56 6.44
C ASP A 221 0.56 18.16 7.03
N LYS A 222 1.64 17.50 7.39
CA LYS A 222 1.59 16.12 7.89
C LYS A 222 0.84 16.00 9.21
N VAL A 223 1.06 16.94 10.14
CA VAL A 223 0.45 16.90 11.47
C VAL A 223 -1.05 17.19 11.38
N GLY A 224 -1.41 18.27 10.69
CA GLY A 224 -2.81 18.66 10.50
C GLY A 224 -3.60 17.63 9.71
N ALA A 225 -3.04 17.11 8.61
CA ALA A 225 -3.68 16.08 7.79
C ALA A 225 -3.95 14.79 8.59
N ILE A 226 -2.98 14.31 9.37
CA ILE A 226 -3.18 13.14 10.24
C ILE A 226 -4.20 13.42 11.34
N GLY A 227 -4.15 14.59 11.97
CA GLY A 227 -5.13 14.99 12.97
C GLY A 227 -6.55 15.00 12.41
N ASN A 228 -6.75 15.56 11.22
CA ASN A 228 -8.03 15.60 10.54
C ASN A 228 -8.52 14.20 10.16
N LEU A 229 -7.66 13.38 9.57
CA LEU A 229 -7.98 11.98 9.24
C LEU A 229 -8.39 11.21 10.49
N THR A 230 -7.65 11.35 11.59
CA THR A 230 -7.93 10.69 12.87
C THR A 230 -9.34 11.04 13.37
N ARG A 231 -9.74 12.33 13.32
CA ARG A 231 -11.09 12.77 13.72
C ARG A 231 -12.17 12.23 12.79
N GLN A 232 -11.96 12.26 11.48
CA GLN A 232 -12.92 11.70 10.51
C GLN A 232 -13.11 10.19 10.72
N LEU A 233 -12.08 9.49 11.19
CA LEU A 233 -12.16 8.09 11.59
C LEU A 233 -12.81 7.90 12.98
N GLY A 234 -13.24 8.98 13.63
CA GLY A 234 -13.99 8.97 14.89
C GLY A 234 -13.13 8.83 16.14
N TRP A 235 -11.89 9.22 16.06
CA TRP A 235 -10.98 9.28 17.20
C TRP A 235 -10.45 10.69 17.42
N GLU A 236 -10.21 11.07 18.67
CA GLU A 236 -9.44 12.28 18.97
C GLU A 236 -7.95 11.98 18.92
N PRO A 237 -7.14 12.88 18.35
CA PRO A 237 -5.69 12.81 18.43
C PRO A 237 -5.25 12.99 19.89
N LEU A 238 -4.74 11.94 20.51
CA LEU A 238 -4.30 11.93 21.91
C LEU A 238 -2.82 12.23 22.09
N ASN A 239 -2.02 11.97 21.07
CA ASN A 239 -0.57 12.07 21.14
C ASN A 239 -0.03 13.04 20.09
N ASP A 240 0.99 13.79 20.48
CA ASP A 240 1.80 14.55 19.53
C ASP A 240 2.60 13.59 18.63
N ILE A 241 2.59 13.89 17.34
CA ILE A 241 3.29 13.13 16.30
C ILE A 241 4.39 13.93 15.59
N SER A 242 4.60 15.18 16.00
CA SER A 242 5.51 16.13 15.31
C SER A 242 6.93 15.59 15.14
N ASP A 243 7.42 14.80 16.10
CA ASP A 243 8.74 14.16 16.08
C ASP A 243 8.83 12.91 15.19
N LYS A 244 7.69 12.45 14.64
CA LYS A 244 7.60 11.19 13.87
C LYS A 244 7.14 11.36 12.42
N VAL A 245 6.68 12.54 12.03
CA VAL A 245 6.14 12.77 10.68
C VAL A 245 7.18 12.61 9.57
N ASP A 246 8.46 12.69 9.88
CA ASP A 246 9.55 12.55 8.93
C ASP A 246 10.23 11.17 8.95
N VAL A 247 9.73 10.24 9.77
CA VAL A 247 10.24 8.86 9.78
C VAL A 247 10.03 8.24 8.40
N GLN A 248 11.11 7.79 7.80
CA GLN A 248 11.08 7.18 6.48
C GLN A 248 10.79 5.68 6.59
N TYR A 249 9.61 5.26 6.14
CA TYR A 249 9.18 3.85 6.14
C TYR A 249 9.72 3.05 4.94
N GLN A 250 10.02 3.73 3.84
CA GLN A 250 10.54 3.08 2.63
C GLN A 250 11.52 4.02 1.92
N PRO A 251 12.55 3.49 1.21
CA PRO A 251 13.46 4.30 0.42
C PRO A 251 12.71 5.21 -0.56
N ARG A 252 13.14 6.45 -0.67
CA ARG A 252 12.62 7.39 -1.66
C ARG A 252 13.22 7.05 -3.02
N GLY A 253 12.38 7.01 -4.05
CA GLY A 253 12.85 6.99 -5.43
C GLY A 253 13.28 8.37 -5.90
N ASP A 254 14.00 8.42 -7.00
CA ASP A 254 14.35 9.68 -7.66
C ASP A 254 13.07 10.41 -8.11
N ARG A 255 12.96 11.69 -7.75
CA ARG A 255 11.85 12.57 -8.08
C ARG A 255 12.29 13.76 -8.92
N SER A 256 13.58 13.88 -9.22
CA SER A 256 14.14 15.01 -9.97
C SER A 256 13.81 14.93 -11.45
N ILE A 257 13.64 13.72 -11.99
CA ILE A 257 13.37 13.48 -13.40
C ILE A 257 11.94 13.94 -13.75
N ALA A 258 11.79 14.74 -14.82
CA ALA A 258 10.48 15.16 -15.30
C ALA A 258 9.62 13.98 -15.77
N TRP A 259 8.29 14.09 -15.73
CA TRP A 259 7.37 13.02 -16.14
C TRP A 259 7.64 12.52 -17.56
N ARG A 260 7.82 13.45 -18.50
CA ARG A 260 8.06 13.13 -19.91
C ARG A 260 9.39 12.40 -20.12
N GLU A 261 10.41 12.78 -19.37
CA GLU A 261 11.70 12.11 -19.42
C GLU A 261 11.62 10.69 -18.84
N PHE A 262 10.93 10.53 -17.72
CA PHE A 262 10.80 9.23 -17.05
C PHE A 262 9.92 8.24 -17.82
N PHE A 263 8.76 8.68 -18.32
CA PHE A 263 7.79 7.81 -18.97
C PHE A 263 7.90 7.78 -20.50
N GLY A 264 8.58 8.75 -21.11
CA GLY A 264 8.42 9.04 -22.52
C GLY A 264 7.05 9.68 -22.79
N SER A 265 6.88 10.29 -23.97
CA SER A 265 5.64 10.97 -24.32
C SER A 265 4.45 10.03 -24.39
N GLU A 266 4.63 8.84 -24.94
CA GLU A 266 3.55 7.89 -25.18
C GLU A 266 3.03 7.25 -23.89
N ASN A 267 3.90 6.74 -23.01
CA ASN A 267 3.47 6.16 -21.75
C ASN A 267 2.89 7.19 -20.79
N LEU A 268 3.40 8.44 -20.82
CA LEU A 268 2.79 9.54 -20.07
C LEU A 268 1.37 9.81 -20.56
N ARG A 269 1.16 9.88 -21.89
CA ARG A 269 -0.15 10.05 -22.51
C ARG A 269 -1.11 8.90 -22.12
N ARG A 270 -0.64 7.64 -22.14
CA ARG A 270 -1.43 6.47 -21.71
C ARG A 270 -1.93 6.62 -20.27
N ILE A 271 -1.05 6.98 -19.33
CA ILE A 271 -1.44 7.22 -17.94
C ILE A 271 -2.50 8.32 -17.86
N GLU A 272 -2.27 9.46 -18.50
CA GLU A 272 -3.17 10.61 -18.42
C GLU A 272 -4.51 10.37 -19.13
N THR A 273 -4.53 9.56 -20.19
CA THR A 273 -5.76 9.15 -20.86
C THR A 273 -6.58 8.17 -20.00
N ILE A 274 -5.94 7.13 -19.45
CA ILE A 274 -6.61 6.09 -18.67
C ILE A 274 -7.10 6.63 -17.31
N CYS A 275 -6.31 7.49 -16.69
CA CYS A 275 -6.63 8.02 -15.35
C CYS A 275 -7.36 9.38 -15.40
N GLY A 276 -7.49 10.04 -16.55
CA GLY A 276 -7.83 11.45 -16.71
C GLY A 276 -9.08 11.89 -15.96
N ASP A 277 -10.21 11.21 -16.16
CA ASP A 277 -11.48 11.55 -15.52
C ASP A 277 -11.36 11.48 -13.97
N ARG A 278 -10.66 10.47 -13.47
CA ARG A 278 -10.45 10.29 -12.03
C ARG A 278 -9.44 11.29 -11.49
N MET A 279 -8.38 11.58 -12.26
CA MET A 279 -7.41 12.63 -11.91
C MET A 279 -8.10 13.95 -11.65
N GLN A 280 -9.03 14.37 -12.52
CA GLN A 280 -9.79 15.60 -12.34
C GLN A 280 -10.60 15.61 -11.03
N LYS A 281 -11.22 14.47 -10.65
CA LYS A 281 -11.98 14.33 -9.41
C LYS A 281 -11.11 14.53 -8.15
N PHE A 282 -9.83 14.25 -8.27
CA PHE A 282 -8.85 14.45 -7.19
C PHE A 282 -8.00 15.71 -7.37
N ASN A 283 -8.35 16.62 -8.28
CA ASN A 283 -7.62 17.85 -8.59
C ASN A 283 -6.17 17.63 -9.08
N TYR A 284 -5.91 16.51 -9.78
CA TYR A 284 -4.65 16.29 -10.49
C TYR A 284 -4.78 16.79 -11.93
N GLN A 285 -3.95 17.79 -12.29
CA GLN A 285 -3.97 18.36 -13.64
C GLN A 285 -3.11 17.51 -14.60
N PRO A 286 -3.50 17.35 -15.86
CA PRO A 286 -2.64 16.73 -16.86
C PRO A 286 -1.37 17.55 -17.05
N SER A 287 -0.32 16.93 -17.54
CA SER A 287 0.89 17.66 -17.98
C SER A 287 0.51 18.57 -19.13
N SER A 288 0.89 19.84 -19.07
CA SER A 288 0.63 20.77 -20.17
C SER A 288 1.14 20.15 -21.48
N PRO A 289 0.36 20.21 -22.58
CA PRO A 289 0.92 19.92 -23.89
C PRO A 289 2.13 20.82 -24.07
N ASN A 290 3.21 20.31 -24.68
CA ASN A 290 4.34 21.16 -25.05
C ASN A 290 3.80 22.41 -25.71
N PRO A 291 4.23 23.63 -25.35
CA PRO A 291 4.03 24.76 -26.24
C PRO A 291 4.61 24.28 -27.57
N SER A 292 3.76 24.25 -28.57
CA SER A 292 4.03 23.84 -29.94
C SER A 292 5.36 24.44 -30.39
N THR A 293 6.28 23.55 -30.78
CA THR A 293 7.40 23.94 -31.66
C THR A 293 6.87 24.60 -32.90
#